data_df4d306caa3d859cb0e357e173b3e79f
#
_entry.id   df4d306caa3d859cb0e357e173b3e79f
#
_cell.length_a   1.000
_cell.length_b   1.000
_cell.length_c   1.000
_cell.angle_alpha   90.00
_cell.angle_beta   90.00
_cell.angle_gamma   90.00
#
_symmetry.space_group_name_H-M   'P 1'
#
loop_
_entity.id
_entity.type
_entity.pdbx_description
1 polymer ?
#
loop_
_entity_poly.entity_id
_entity_poly.type
_entity_poly.pdbx_seq_one_letter_code
_entity_poly.pdbx_strand_id
1 'polypeptide(L)'
;MSGIDLSFVSGKEKFNYRVCAVILSEGKLLAMHDERSPYYYLPGGRVQMGETAEAAVVREVQEELEITPEIIRPLWLNQAFFTEDVDGLHYHELCLYFLMDISHT
;
A
#
# COMPACT_ATOMS: atom_id res chain seq x y z
N MET A 1 15.59 1.65 -11.34
CA MET A 1 14.52 2.15 -10.47
C MET A 1 15.02 3.35 -9.67
N SER A 2 14.23 4.41 -9.57
CA SER A 2 14.67 5.65 -8.94
C SER A 2 14.73 5.60 -7.42
N GLY A 3 13.90 4.78 -6.80
CA GLY A 3 13.73 4.77 -5.35
C GLY A 3 13.00 6.00 -4.80
N ILE A 4 12.40 6.80 -5.67
CA ILE A 4 11.67 8.01 -5.27
C ILE A 4 10.20 7.68 -5.10
N ASP A 5 9.68 7.80 -3.89
CA ASP A 5 8.26 7.60 -3.62
C ASP A 5 7.42 8.69 -4.29
N LEU A 6 6.27 8.30 -4.86
CA LEU A 6 5.30 9.25 -5.38
C LEU A 6 4.53 9.87 -4.23
N SER A 7 5.22 10.76 -3.53
CA SER A 7 4.73 11.46 -2.36
C SER A 7 5.39 12.84 -2.34
N PHE A 8 4.61 13.88 -2.14
CA PHE A 8 5.17 15.21 -2.06
C PHE A 8 4.34 16.10 -1.13
N VAL A 9 4.98 17.14 -0.64
CA VAL A 9 4.37 18.15 0.21
C VAL A 9 4.49 19.50 -0.47
N SER A 10 3.39 20.23 -0.50
CA SER A 10 3.37 21.60 -0.97
C SER A 10 2.60 22.44 0.06
N GLY A 11 3.30 23.33 0.78
CA GLY A 11 2.69 24.05 1.89
C GLY A 11 2.19 23.08 2.97
N LYS A 12 0.90 23.08 3.23
CA LYS A 12 0.26 22.18 4.19
C LYS A 12 -0.46 21.02 3.53
N GLU A 13 -0.26 20.85 2.22
CA GLU A 13 -0.89 19.79 1.44
C GLU A 13 0.09 18.67 1.17
N LYS A 14 -0.35 17.42 1.31
CA LYS A 14 0.49 16.25 1.01
C LYS A 14 -0.25 15.27 0.13
N PHE A 15 0.42 14.81 -0.93
CA PHE A 15 -0.11 13.81 -1.83
C PHE A 15 0.68 12.51 -1.68
N ASN A 16 -0.03 11.36 -1.67
CA ASN A 16 0.58 10.03 -1.70
C ASN A 16 -0.14 9.16 -2.72
N TYR A 17 0.65 8.41 -3.50
CA TYR A 17 0.12 7.33 -4.34
C TYR A 17 0.57 6.01 -3.74
N ARG A 18 -0.40 5.20 -3.29
CA ARG A 18 -0.15 3.96 -2.56
C ARG A 18 -0.80 2.76 -3.25
N VAL A 19 -0.30 1.59 -2.89
CA VAL A 19 -0.90 0.31 -3.27
C VAL A 19 -1.11 -0.52 -2.02
N CYS A 20 -2.13 -1.36 -2.03
CA CYS A 20 -2.42 -2.29 -0.94
C CYS A 20 -2.74 -3.66 -1.50
N ALA A 21 -2.31 -4.69 -0.79
CA ALA A 21 -2.57 -6.08 -1.13
C ALA A 21 -3.70 -6.64 -0.29
N VAL A 22 -4.72 -7.21 -0.94
CA VAL A 22 -5.76 -7.98 -0.29
C VAL A 22 -5.42 -9.45 -0.55
N ILE A 23 -4.90 -10.11 0.47
CA ILE A 23 -4.42 -11.48 0.37
C ILE A 23 -5.34 -12.37 1.19
N LEU A 24 -6.05 -13.27 0.50
CA LEU A 24 -6.94 -14.24 1.16
C LEU A 24 -6.27 -15.59 1.16
N SER A 25 -6.21 -16.23 2.33
CA SER A 25 -5.65 -17.56 2.49
C SER A 25 -6.55 -18.34 3.42
N GLU A 26 -7.03 -19.48 2.95
CA GLU A 26 -7.92 -20.37 3.72
C GLU A 26 -9.14 -19.62 4.29
N GLY A 27 -9.71 -18.72 3.51
CA GLY A 27 -10.88 -17.94 3.90
C GLY A 27 -10.58 -16.80 4.86
N LYS A 28 -9.31 -16.50 5.12
CA LYS A 28 -8.89 -15.44 6.03
C LYS A 28 -8.13 -14.35 5.31
N LEU A 29 -8.33 -13.12 5.76
CA LEU A 29 -7.61 -11.96 5.25
C LEU A 29 -6.29 -11.82 6.00
N LEU A 30 -5.19 -11.72 5.24
CA LEU A 30 -3.88 -11.46 5.84
C LEU A 30 -3.76 -9.99 6.18
N ALA A 31 -3.49 -9.70 7.45
CA ALA A 31 -3.29 -8.34 7.94
C ALA A 31 -2.05 -8.29 8.80
N MET A 32 -1.41 -7.14 8.82
CA MET A 32 -0.20 -6.89 9.60
C MET A 32 -0.54 -6.11 10.86
N HIS A 33 0.26 -6.30 11.89
CA HIS A 33 0.09 -5.60 13.15
C HIS A 33 1.45 -5.10 13.65
N ASP A 34 1.53 -3.82 13.97
CA ASP A 34 2.71 -3.20 14.53
C ASP A 34 2.45 -2.96 16.02
N GLU A 35 3.41 -3.28 16.88
CA GLU A 35 3.27 -3.07 18.32
C GLU A 35 3.02 -1.61 18.71
N ARG A 36 3.41 -0.68 17.84
CA ARG A 36 3.23 0.75 18.07
C ARG A 36 1.84 1.25 17.73
N SER A 37 0.99 0.39 17.19
CA SER A 37 -0.36 0.76 16.77
C SER A 37 -1.38 -0.26 17.26
N PRO A 38 -2.55 0.18 17.72
CA PRO A 38 -3.61 -0.75 18.08
C PRO A 38 -4.35 -1.33 16.88
N TYR A 39 -3.99 -0.90 15.67
CA TYR A 39 -4.71 -1.26 14.46
C TYR A 39 -3.98 -2.31 13.63
N TYR A 40 -4.76 -3.12 12.91
CA TYR A 40 -4.24 -3.98 11.86
C TYR A 40 -4.27 -3.21 10.54
N TYR A 41 -3.35 -3.52 9.64
CA TYR A 41 -3.28 -2.88 8.33
C TYR A 41 -2.92 -3.91 7.26
N LEU A 42 -3.30 -3.61 6.02
CA LEU A 42 -2.97 -4.47 4.89
C LEU A 42 -1.55 -4.22 4.42
N PRO A 43 -0.86 -5.25 3.89
CA PRO A 43 0.46 -5.04 3.29
C PRO A 43 0.36 -4.02 2.15
N GLY A 44 1.34 -3.16 2.04
CA GLY A 44 1.36 -2.16 0.98
C GLY A 44 2.34 -1.04 1.26
N GLY A 45 2.31 -0.03 0.43
CA GLY A 45 3.19 1.11 0.56
C GLY A 45 3.07 2.05 -0.62
N ARG A 46 4.06 2.90 -0.80
CA ARG A 46 4.05 3.92 -1.84
C ARG A 46 4.58 3.38 -3.16
N VAL A 47 3.94 3.81 -4.24
CA VAL A 47 4.45 3.57 -5.59
C VAL A 47 5.65 4.49 -5.81
N GLN A 48 6.69 3.98 -6.45
CA GLN A 48 7.88 4.77 -6.75
C GLN A 48 7.82 5.32 -8.17
N MET A 49 8.55 6.40 -8.40
CA MET A 49 8.64 7.00 -9.72
C MET A 49 9.13 5.97 -10.75
N GLY A 50 8.41 5.85 -11.86
CA GLY A 50 8.76 4.92 -12.93
C GLY A 50 8.30 3.49 -12.70
N GLU A 51 7.65 3.22 -11.57
CA GLU A 51 7.18 1.89 -11.20
C GLU A 51 5.68 1.78 -11.51
N THR A 52 5.24 0.65 -12.07
CA THR A 52 3.80 0.42 -12.21
C THR A 52 3.21 0.10 -10.85
N ALA A 53 1.91 0.30 -10.69
CA ALA A 53 1.22 -0.07 -9.44
C ALA A 53 1.35 -1.58 -9.17
N GLU A 54 1.29 -2.40 -10.21
CA GLU A 54 1.45 -3.84 -10.11
C GLU A 54 2.84 -4.22 -9.57
N ALA A 55 3.88 -3.63 -10.12
CA ALA A 55 5.25 -3.88 -9.65
C ALA A 55 5.42 -3.39 -8.21
N ALA A 56 4.80 -2.26 -7.88
CA ALA A 56 4.88 -1.69 -6.53
C ALA A 56 4.26 -2.62 -5.49
N VAL A 57 3.07 -3.15 -5.73
CA VAL A 57 2.40 -4.00 -4.75
C VAL A 57 3.15 -5.32 -4.56
N VAL A 58 3.71 -5.88 -5.63
CA VAL A 58 4.54 -7.09 -5.50
C VAL A 58 5.79 -6.79 -4.69
N ARG A 59 6.47 -5.69 -4.97
CA ARG A 59 7.68 -5.29 -4.24
C ARG A 59 7.40 -5.09 -2.75
N GLU A 60 6.32 -4.38 -2.42
CA GLU A 60 5.96 -4.12 -1.02
C GLU A 60 5.65 -5.41 -0.27
N VAL A 61 4.93 -6.35 -0.88
CA VAL A 61 4.65 -7.63 -0.24
C VAL A 61 5.94 -8.44 -0.04
N GLN A 62 6.84 -8.42 -1.03
CA GLN A 62 8.14 -9.08 -0.90
C GLN A 62 8.95 -8.51 0.27
N GLU A 63 8.97 -7.18 0.40
CA GLU A 63 9.71 -6.51 1.47
C GLU A 63 9.12 -6.81 2.85
N GLU A 64 7.80 -6.85 2.96
CA GLU A 64 7.13 -7.00 4.25
C GLU A 64 6.98 -8.44 4.69
N LEU A 65 6.73 -9.37 3.74
CA LEU A 65 6.42 -10.77 4.05
C LEU A 65 7.45 -11.77 3.54
N GLU A 66 8.43 -11.31 2.77
CA GLU A 66 9.49 -12.15 2.18
C GLU A 66 8.94 -13.27 1.29
N ILE A 67 7.80 -13.03 0.65
CA ILE A 67 7.17 -13.94 -0.31
C ILE A 67 6.90 -13.19 -1.60
N THR A 68 6.75 -13.93 -2.71
CA THR A 68 6.42 -13.34 -4.01
C THR A 68 4.98 -13.67 -4.35
N PRO A 69 4.05 -12.71 -4.20
CA PRO A 69 2.64 -12.97 -4.49
C PRO A 69 2.35 -12.91 -5.98
N GLU A 70 1.24 -13.50 -6.38
CA GLU A 70 0.69 -13.34 -7.73
C GLU A 70 -0.50 -12.40 -7.66
N ILE A 71 -0.56 -11.45 -8.59
CA ILE A 71 -1.72 -10.57 -8.72
C ILE A 71 -2.82 -11.33 -9.44
N ILE A 72 -3.99 -11.44 -8.80
CA ILE A 72 -5.17 -12.01 -9.45
C ILE A 72 -5.86 -10.94 -10.28
N ARG A 73 -6.16 -9.79 -9.66
CA ARG A 73 -6.76 -8.65 -10.37
C ARG A 73 -6.75 -7.40 -9.48
N PRO A 74 -6.87 -6.22 -10.08
CA PRO A 74 -7.14 -5.01 -9.30
C PRO A 74 -8.57 -5.06 -8.75
N LEU A 75 -8.78 -4.45 -7.60
CA LEU A 75 -10.09 -4.42 -6.95
C LEU A 75 -10.75 -3.05 -7.10
N TRP A 76 -10.12 -2.00 -6.55
CA TRP A 76 -10.65 -0.65 -6.65
C TRP A 76 -9.56 0.37 -6.36
N LEU A 77 -9.83 1.61 -6.79
CA LEU A 77 -9.01 2.76 -6.45
C LEU A 77 -9.74 3.55 -5.37
N ASN A 78 -9.10 3.73 -4.24
CA ASN A 78 -9.63 4.51 -3.14
C ASN A 78 -9.02 5.90 -3.13
N GLN A 79 -9.84 6.92 -2.92
CA GLN A 79 -9.37 8.29 -2.71
C GLN A 79 -9.71 8.68 -1.28
N ALA A 80 -8.73 9.19 -0.57
CA ALA A 80 -8.91 9.59 0.83
C ALA A 80 -8.39 11.00 1.03
N PHE A 81 -9.14 11.78 1.80
CA PHE A 81 -8.81 13.14 2.16
C PHE A 81 -8.91 13.25 3.68
N PHE A 82 -7.82 13.61 4.33
CA PHE A 82 -7.80 13.70 5.79
C PHE A 82 -6.69 14.61 6.27
N THR A 83 -6.82 15.08 7.52
CA THR A 83 -5.78 15.87 8.16
C THR A 83 -5.14 15.01 9.24
N GLU A 84 -3.81 14.90 9.19
CA GLU A 84 -3.06 14.12 10.18
C GLU A 84 -2.72 15.01 11.36
N ASP A 85 -3.04 14.55 12.58
CA ASP A 85 -2.79 15.33 13.79
C ASP A 85 -1.30 15.47 14.11
N VAL A 86 -0.51 14.49 13.71
CA VAL A 86 0.93 14.45 14.03
C VAL A 86 1.70 15.55 13.30
N ASP A 87 1.43 15.77 12.03
CA ASP A 87 2.16 16.74 11.21
C ASP A 87 1.32 17.94 10.79
N GLY A 88 0.01 17.93 11.02
CA GLY A 88 -0.90 19.00 10.65
C GLY A 88 -1.13 19.12 9.14
N LEU A 89 -0.66 18.15 8.36
CA LEU A 89 -0.79 18.19 6.90
C LEU A 89 -2.15 17.69 6.45
N HIS A 90 -2.64 18.28 5.35
CA HIS A 90 -3.87 17.84 4.68
C HIS A 90 -3.49 16.83 3.61
N TYR A 91 -3.92 15.59 3.79
CA TYR A 91 -3.56 14.48 2.90
C TYR A 91 -4.59 14.28 1.81
N HIS A 92 -4.08 14.05 0.61
CA HIS A 92 -4.85 13.53 -0.51
C HIS A 92 -4.14 12.25 -0.95
N GLU A 93 -4.76 11.09 -0.70
CA GLU A 93 -4.17 9.80 -1.03
C GLU A 93 -4.96 9.07 -2.09
N LEU A 94 -4.23 8.49 -3.04
CA LEU A 94 -4.78 7.47 -3.93
C LEU A 94 -4.21 6.14 -3.50
N CYS A 95 -5.05 5.13 -3.36
CA CYS A 95 -4.59 3.78 -3.04
C CYS A 95 -5.29 2.77 -3.94
N LEU A 96 -4.51 2.05 -4.72
CA LEU A 96 -5.01 1.01 -5.60
C LEU A 96 -4.88 -0.34 -4.89
N TYR A 97 -6.00 -1.05 -4.75
CA TYR A 97 -6.07 -2.32 -4.05
C TYR A 97 -6.04 -3.47 -5.05
N PHE A 98 -5.22 -4.49 -4.75
CA PHE A 98 -5.08 -5.68 -5.59
C PHE A 98 -5.45 -6.92 -4.81
N LEU A 99 -6.21 -7.81 -5.45
CA LEU A 99 -6.42 -9.17 -4.92
C LEU A 99 -5.22 -10.00 -5.33
N MET A 100 -4.58 -10.66 -4.36
CA MET A 100 -3.34 -11.40 -4.58
C MET A 100 -3.42 -12.80 -3.99
N ASP A 101 -2.65 -13.70 -4.58
CA ASP A 101 -2.57 -15.08 -4.17
C ASP A 101 -1.15 -15.44 -3.73
N ILE A 102 -1.02 -16.18 -2.65
CA ILE A 102 0.26 -16.66 -2.12
C ILE A 102 0.28 -18.19 -1.97
N SER A 103 -0.69 -18.90 -2.54
CA SER A 103 -0.82 -20.35 -2.35
C SER A 103 0.34 -21.14 -2.92
N HIS A 104 1.07 -20.56 -3.86
CA HIS A 104 2.24 -21.18 -4.49
C HIS A 104 3.55 -21.01 -3.70
N THR A 105 3.51 -20.28 -2.62
CA THR A 105 4.72 -19.98 -1.81
C THR A 105 4.91 -20.96 -0.67
#